data_503a05e34d06d10fcabf9821a19eba4f
#
_entry.id   503a05e34d06d10fcabf9821a19eba4f
#
_cell.length_a   1.000
_cell.length_b   1.000
_cell.length_c   1.000
_cell.angle_alpha   90.00
_cell.angle_beta   90.00
_cell.angle_gamma   90.00
#
_symmetry.space_group_name_H-M   'P 1'
#
loop_
_entity.id
_entity.type
_entity.pdbx_description
1 polymer ?
#
loop_
_entity_poly.entity_id
_entity_poly.type
_entity_poly.pdbx_seq_one_letter_code
_entity_poly.pdbx_strand_id
1 'polypeptide(L)'
;PGHHPLDRGFDYWFGFNSHGTSYYNSPILFRNRENIACAEYTTDKFTEEAVQFIRGNEGSPKLIYLAYNALHGPLGAPAPDKYMSRFQYKSKLLNTYAAYTAAIDDGVAAVMKELEKIGEIDNTMLVFISDNGAPGGAAAVLPKNGPFSGFKGQAYEGGIRVPMFIWYGDKIKQGYVCNEMVSAMDIFPTFFDEAGISLPKQQAVDGKSLMPLLHGTSTKAVHEYLVW
;
A
#
# COMPACT_ATOMS: atom_id res chain seq x y z
N PRO A 1 -7.18 -22.69 -10.10
CA PRO A 1 -6.63 -22.23 -11.37
C PRO A 1 -7.23 -20.86 -11.72
N GLY A 2 -6.44 -19.92 -12.26
CA GLY A 2 -6.92 -18.63 -12.74
C GLY A 2 -7.08 -17.52 -11.72
N HIS A 3 -6.57 -17.66 -10.49
CA HIS A 3 -6.57 -16.61 -9.47
C HIS A 3 -5.16 -16.09 -9.12
N HIS A 4 -4.12 -16.67 -9.69
CA HIS A 4 -2.76 -16.20 -9.51
C HIS A 4 -2.55 -14.87 -10.26
N PRO A 5 -1.80 -13.90 -9.74
CA PRO A 5 -1.57 -12.60 -10.40
C PRO A 5 -1.09 -12.74 -11.85
N LEU A 6 -0.20 -13.70 -12.15
CA LEU A 6 0.26 -14.00 -13.51
C LEU A 6 -0.86 -14.54 -14.45
N ASP A 7 -1.99 -14.99 -13.90
CA ASP A 7 -3.17 -15.40 -14.68
C ASP A 7 -4.15 -14.24 -14.87
N ARG A 8 -3.84 -13.06 -14.29
CA ARG A 8 -4.69 -11.87 -14.25
C ARG A 8 -4.05 -10.63 -14.88
N GLY A 9 -2.98 -10.81 -15.64
CA GLY A 9 -2.35 -9.76 -16.43
C GLY A 9 -1.11 -9.13 -15.80
N PHE A 10 -0.65 -9.59 -14.63
CA PHE A 10 0.65 -9.22 -14.11
C PHE A 10 1.75 -10.05 -14.76
N ASP A 11 2.84 -9.41 -15.18
CA ASP A 11 4.01 -10.05 -15.82
C ASP A 11 5.02 -10.56 -14.79
N TYR A 12 4.97 -10.03 -13.59
CA TYR A 12 5.84 -10.39 -12.48
C TYR A 12 5.07 -10.45 -11.18
N TRP A 13 5.40 -11.40 -10.32
CA TRP A 13 4.84 -11.52 -8.99
C TRP A 13 5.89 -12.00 -8.01
N PHE A 14 6.00 -11.31 -6.87
CA PHE A 14 6.78 -11.73 -5.72
C PHE A 14 5.91 -11.59 -4.48
N GLY A 15 5.68 -12.69 -3.75
CA GLY A 15 4.77 -12.65 -2.62
C GLY A 15 4.41 -14.03 -2.09
N PHE A 16 3.32 -14.08 -1.36
CA PHE A 16 2.76 -15.29 -0.79
C PHE A 16 1.27 -15.44 -1.18
N ASN A 17 0.81 -16.68 -1.27
CA ASN A 17 -0.55 -17.02 -1.70
C ASN A 17 -1.43 -17.51 -0.54
N SER A 18 -1.16 -17.07 0.67
CA SER A 18 -1.86 -17.39 1.91
C SER A 18 -2.35 -16.12 2.58
N HIS A 19 -3.13 -16.25 3.65
CA HIS A 19 -3.65 -15.14 4.45
C HIS A 19 -2.58 -14.37 5.25
N GLY A 20 -1.35 -14.83 5.26
CA GLY A 20 -0.23 -14.17 5.92
C GLY A 20 1.05 -14.96 5.79
N THR A 21 2.17 -14.33 6.13
CA THR A 21 3.49 -14.96 6.18
C THR A 21 4.29 -14.43 7.35
N SER A 22 5.35 -15.17 7.72
CA SER A 22 6.32 -14.75 8.73
C SER A 22 7.15 -13.55 8.21
N TYR A 23 7.57 -12.67 9.13
CA TYR A 23 8.47 -11.57 8.80
C TYR A 23 9.90 -12.02 8.47
N TYR A 24 10.28 -13.20 8.91
CA TYR A 24 11.57 -13.85 8.64
C TYR A 24 11.35 -15.31 8.32
N ASN A 25 12.28 -15.91 7.59
CA ASN A 25 12.27 -17.34 7.27
C ASN A 25 10.91 -17.81 6.73
N SER A 26 10.30 -17.03 5.85
CA SER A 26 9.01 -17.38 5.28
C SER A 26 9.14 -18.64 4.41
N PRO A 27 8.36 -19.71 4.73
CA PRO A 27 8.41 -20.94 3.93
C PRO A 27 7.52 -20.89 2.68
N ILE A 28 6.76 -19.80 2.51
CA ILE A 28 5.69 -19.68 1.50
C ILE A 28 5.86 -18.47 0.61
N LEU A 29 7.08 -17.97 0.42
CA LEU A 29 7.35 -16.95 -0.57
C LEU A 29 7.60 -17.56 -1.95
N PHE A 30 7.13 -16.86 -2.95
CA PHE A 30 7.26 -17.24 -4.35
C PHE A 30 7.84 -16.08 -5.15
N ARG A 31 8.65 -16.41 -6.14
CA ARG A 31 8.93 -15.53 -7.28
C ARG A 31 8.28 -16.14 -8.50
N ASN A 32 7.29 -15.44 -9.04
CA ASN A 32 6.38 -15.97 -10.04
C ASN A 32 5.70 -17.26 -9.56
N ARG A 33 6.05 -18.42 -10.09
CA ARG A 33 5.46 -19.70 -9.70
C ARG A 33 6.41 -20.59 -8.90
N GLU A 34 7.61 -20.09 -8.64
CA GLU A 34 8.66 -20.84 -7.93
C GLU A 34 8.69 -20.47 -6.44
N ASN A 35 8.61 -21.47 -5.59
CA ASN A 35 8.83 -21.25 -4.16
C ASN A 35 10.30 -20.93 -3.91
N ILE A 36 10.55 -19.90 -3.11
CA ILE A 36 11.89 -19.43 -2.77
C ILE A 36 12.10 -19.43 -1.25
N ALA A 37 13.30 -19.78 -0.83
CA ALA A 37 13.73 -19.58 0.56
C ALA A 37 14.06 -18.08 0.76
N CYS A 38 13.52 -17.47 1.81
CA CYS A 38 13.80 -16.11 2.20
C CYS A 38 13.98 -16.03 3.71
N ALA A 39 15.23 -15.88 4.14
CA ALA A 39 15.57 -15.71 5.55
C ALA A 39 15.44 -14.24 6.01
N GLU A 40 15.45 -13.33 5.07
CA GLU A 40 15.50 -11.88 5.27
C GLU A 40 14.17 -11.35 5.82
N TYR A 41 14.21 -10.11 6.31
CA TYR A 41 13.03 -9.38 6.72
C TYR A 41 12.14 -9.08 5.50
N THR A 42 10.94 -9.63 5.48
CA THR A 42 10.07 -9.61 4.29
C THR A 42 9.69 -8.22 3.82
N THR A 43 9.53 -7.24 4.72
CA THR A 43 9.24 -5.85 4.34
C THR A 43 10.37 -5.24 3.52
N ASP A 44 11.64 -5.45 3.93
CA ASP A 44 12.80 -5.02 3.15
C ASP A 44 12.85 -5.74 1.81
N LYS A 45 12.53 -7.05 1.82
CA LYS A 45 12.58 -7.87 0.60
C LYS A 45 11.53 -7.44 -0.43
N PHE A 46 10.31 -7.12 -0.01
CA PHE A 46 9.28 -6.56 -0.90
C PHE A 46 9.73 -5.23 -1.52
N THR A 47 10.36 -4.37 -0.73
CA THR A 47 10.94 -3.11 -1.23
C THR A 47 12.03 -3.36 -2.26
N GLU A 48 12.95 -4.28 -1.97
CA GLU A 48 14.05 -4.64 -2.87
C GLU A 48 13.53 -5.16 -4.21
N GLU A 49 12.55 -6.06 -4.20
CA GLU A 49 11.94 -6.62 -5.41
C GLU A 49 11.24 -5.53 -6.23
N ALA A 50 10.53 -4.60 -5.57
CA ALA A 50 9.91 -3.47 -6.25
C ALA A 50 10.95 -2.54 -6.91
N VAL A 51 12.03 -2.21 -6.19
CA VAL A 51 13.14 -1.38 -6.71
C VAL A 51 13.84 -2.07 -7.89
N GLN A 52 14.09 -3.37 -7.78
CA GLN A 52 14.69 -4.15 -8.89
C GLN A 52 13.77 -4.19 -10.11
N PHE A 53 12.46 -4.36 -9.91
CA PHE A 53 11.48 -4.33 -11.00
C PHE A 53 11.43 -2.96 -11.69
N ILE A 54 11.44 -1.87 -10.93
CA ILE A 54 11.49 -0.49 -11.46
C ILE A 54 12.72 -0.32 -12.34
N ARG A 55 13.89 -0.66 -11.83
CA ARG A 55 15.17 -0.55 -12.55
C ARG A 55 15.21 -1.41 -13.81
N GLY A 56 14.71 -2.64 -13.74
CA GLY A 56 14.70 -3.56 -14.87
C GLY A 56 13.71 -3.19 -15.98
N ASN A 57 12.79 -2.24 -15.71
CA ASN A 57 11.76 -1.79 -16.64
C ASN A 57 11.81 -0.27 -16.90
N GLU A 58 13.00 0.33 -16.82
CA GLU A 58 13.24 1.73 -17.15
C GLU A 58 12.72 2.04 -18.56
N GLY A 59 12.06 3.19 -18.72
CA GLY A 59 11.51 3.66 -20.00
C GLY A 59 10.21 2.96 -20.44
N SER A 60 9.73 1.95 -19.69
CA SER A 60 8.49 1.24 -20.02
C SER A 60 7.35 1.66 -19.08
N PRO A 61 6.11 1.80 -19.58
CA PRO A 61 4.94 1.95 -18.71
C PRO A 61 4.83 0.77 -17.75
N LYS A 62 4.55 1.04 -16.47
CA LYS A 62 4.47 0.00 -15.44
C LYS A 62 3.38 0.27 -14.43
N LEU A 63 2.72 -0.78 -13.97
CA LEU A 63 1.82 -0.78 -12.82
C LEU A 63 2.43 -1.66 -11.73
N ILE A 64 2.61 -1.11 -10.55
CA ILE A 64 3.19 -1.82 -9.40
C ILE A 64 2.17 -1.82 -8.26
N TYR A 65 1.81 -3.00 -7.78
CA TYR A 65 1.02 -3.18 -6.57
C TYR A 65 1.94 -3.75 -5.47
N LEU A 66 2.46 -2.87 -4.62
CA LEU A 66 3.37 -3.21 -3.52
C LEU A 66 2.59 -3.37 -2.22
N ALA A 67 2.19 -4.59 -1.91
CA ALA A 67 1.42 -4.92 -0.72
C ALA A 67 2.32 -5.44 0.41
N TYR A 68 2.67 -4.57 1.35
CA TYR A 68 3.42 -4.97 2.53
C TYR A 68 2.58 -5.82 3.50
N ASN A 69 3.21 -6.83 4.11
CA ASN A 69 2.61 -7.58 5.23
C ASN A 69 2.74 -6.85 6.58
N ALA A 70 3.64 -5.89 6.70
CA ALA A 70 3.70 -4.99 7.84
C ALA A 70 2.51 -3.98 7.75
N LEU A 71 1.83 -3.71 8.83
CA LEU A 71 2.05 -3.96 10.26
C LEU A 71 1.24 -5.15 10.81
N HIS A 72 0.89 -6.15 10.01
CA HIS A 72 0.00 -7.23 10.45
C HIS A 72 0.59 -8.02 11.61
N GLY A 73 -0.23 -8.33 12.60
CA GLY A 73 0.17 -9.19 13.73
C GLY A 73 0.36 -10.67 13.31
N PRO A 74 1.04 -11.47 14.14
CA PRO A 74 1.59 -11.10 15.45
C PRO A 74 2.91 -10.32 15.35
N LEU A 75 3.06 -9.27 16.16
CA LEU A 75 4.29 -8.47 16.25
C LEU A 75 5.33 -9.15 17.17
N GLY A 76 5.54 -10.44 16.97
CA GLY A 76 6.38 -11.26 17.84
C GLY A 76 7.87 -11.17 17.54
N ALA A 77 8.24 -11.01 16.28
CA ALA A 77 9.63 -10.85 15.87
C ALA A 77 9.99 -9.36 15.87
N PRO A 78 11.18 -8.94 16.33
CA PRO A 78 11.62 -7.56 16.19
C PRO A 78 11.90 -7.25 14.72
N ALA A 79 11.70 -5.98 14.30
CA ALA A 79 12.26 -5.50 13.04
C ALA A 79 13.81 -5.51 13.11
N PRO A 80 14.51 -5.40 11.97
CA PRO A 80 15.97 -5.23 11.98
C PRO A 80 16.43 -4.07 12.86
N ASP A 81 17.62 -4.19 13.44
CA ASP A 81 18.17 -3.19 14.38
C ASP A 81 18.23 -1.77 13.80
N LYS A 82 18.43 -1.65 12.49
CA LYS A 82 18.39 -0.35 11.78
C LYS A 82 17.07 0.40 11.96
N TYR A 83 15.98 -0.29 12.24
CA TYR A 83 14.67 0.29 12.55
C TYR A 83 14.40 0.34 14.06
N MET A 84 14.69 -0.75 14.77
CA MET A 84 14.45 -0.84 16.22
C MET A 84 15.19 0.24 17.00
N SER A 85 16.42 0.57 16.60
CA SER A 85 17.27 1.57 17.26
C SER A 85 16.76 3.01 17.17
N ARG A 86 15.82 3.29 16.26
CA ARG A 86 15.23 4.62 16.09
C ARG A 86 14.26 5.02 17.21
N PHE A 87 13.79 4.04 18.00
CA PHE A 87 12.71 4.23 18.97
C PHE A 87 13.09 3.73 20.34
N GLN A 88 12.61 4.43 21.40
CA GLN A 88 12.92 4.11 22.80
C GLN A 88 11.64 4.17 23.66
N TYR A 89 10.56 3.54 23.17
CA TYR A 89 9.34 3.43 23.98
C TYR A 89 9.52 2.40 25.09
N LYS A 90 8.87 2.62 26.26
CA LYS A 90 8.88 1.66 27.38
C LYS A 90 8.28 0.30 26.98
N SER A 91 7.31 0.30 26.08
CA SER A 91 6.69 -0.91 25.56
C SER A 91 7.51 -1.48 24.40
N LYS A 92 8.00 -2.72 24.55
CA LYS A 92 8.66 -3.46 23.46
C LYS A 92 7.74 -3.61 22.24
N LEU A 93 6.43 -3.84 22.48
CA LEU A 93 5.45 -3.97 21.41
C LEU A 93 5.30 -2.67 20.61
N LEU A 94 5.28 -1.52 21.30
CA LEU A 94 5.21 -0.22 20.65
C LEU A 94 6.50 0.09 19.87
N ASN A 95 7.67 -0.29 20.39
CA ASN A 95 8.93 -0.17 19.65
C ASN A 95 8.90 -1.00 18.36
N THR A 96 8.44 -2.25 18.43
CA THR A 96 8.34 -3.13 17.26
C THR A 96 7.35 -2.54 16.24
N TYR A 97 6.20 -2.06 16.69
CA TYR A 97 5.20 -1.42 15.82
C TYR A 97 5.77 -0.20 15.10
N ALA A 98 6.45 0.70 15.84
CA ALA A 98 7.07 1.89 15.27
C ALA A 98 8.20 1.54 14.29
N ALA A 99 8.99 0.51 14.59
CA ALA A 99 10.05 0.02 13.71
C ALA A 99 9.50 -0.60 12.42
N TYR A 100 8.37 -1.30 12.48
CA TYR A 100 7.70 -1.82 11.29
C TYR A 100 7.14 -0.69 10.41
N THR A 101 6.59 0.36 11.04
CA THR A 101 6.14 1.56 10.33
C THR A 101 7.31 2.25 9.64
N ALA A 102 8.44 2.41 10.33
CA ALA A 102 9.65 2.99 9.76
C ALA A 102 10.21 2.16 8.59
N ALA A 103 10.07 0.84 8.63
CA ALA A 103 10.48 -0.01 7.51
C ALA A 103 9.64 0.22 6.25
N ILE A 104 8.32 0.44 6.40
CA ILE A 104 7.44 0.81 5.29
C ILE A 104 7.82 2.19 4.75
N ASP A 105 8.03 3.17 5.63
CA ASP A 105 8.39 4.54 5.27
C ASP A 105 9.72 4.58 4.47
N ASP A 106 10.76 3.91 4.97
CA ASP A 106 12.02 3.74 4.24
C ASP A 106 11.82 3.00 2.91
N GLY A 107 10.90 2.05 2.86
CA GLY A 107 10.53 1.32 1.65
C GLY A 107 9.92 2.23 0.59
N VAL A 108 8.98 3.08 0.97
CA VAL A 108 8.40 4.09 0.07
C VAL A 108 9.48 5.06 -0.41
N ALA A 109 10.33 5.54 0.50
CA ALA A 109 11.45 6.42 0.15
C ALA A 109 12.43 5.75 -0.84
N ALA A 110 12.72 4.46 -0.68
CA ALA A 110 13.59 3.72 -1.61
C ALA A 110 12.98 3.59 -3.01
N VAL A 111 11.68 3.33 -3.10
CA VAL A 111 10.94 3.30 -4.37
C VAL A 111 10.98 4.66 -5.06
N MET A 112 10.66 5.74 -4.34
CA MET A 112 10.71 7.10 -4.87
C MET A 112 12.11 7.47 -5.36
N LYS A 113 13.13 7.17 -4.57
CA LYS A 113 14.53 7.43 -4.93
C LYS A 113 14.97 6.69 -6.19
N GLU A 114 14.52 5.46 -6.40
CA GLU A 114 14.86 4.74 -7.64
C GLU A 114 14.13 5.36 -8.84
N LEU A 115 12.86 5.77 -8.69
CA LEU A 115 12.11 6.50 -9.72
C LEU A 115 12.76 7.85 -10.07
N GLU A 116 13.26 8.59 -9.07
CA GLU A 116 14.06 9.81 -9.29
C GLU A 116 15.31 9.53 -10.09
N LYS A 117 16.05 8.48 -9.69
CA LYS A 117 17.32 8.10 -10.31
C LYS A 117 17.18 7.74 -11.80
N ILE A 118 16.08 7.11 -12.18
CA ILE A 118 15.79 6.77 -13.58
C ILE A 118 14.98 7.86 -14.31
N GLY A 119 14.71 9.01 -13.65
CA GLY A 119 14.00 10.16 -14.24
C GLY A 119 12.52 9.95 -14.47
N GLU A 120 11.88 9.01 -13.78
CA GLU A 120 10.46 8.67 -13.97
C GLU A 120 9.54 9.18 -12.83
N ILE A 121 10.11 9.78 -11.78
CA ILE A 121 9.35 10.20 -10.60
C ILE A 121 8.20 11.17 -10.97
N ASP A 122 8.44 12.17 -11.80
CA ASP A 122 7.44 13.18 -12.19
C ASP A 122 6.35 12.62 -13.11
N ASN A 123 6.56 11.43 -13.69
CA ASN A 123 5.58 10.73 -14.51
C ASN A 123 5.00 9.49 -13.79
N THR A 124 5.14 9.41 -12.47
CA THR A 124 4.61 8.31 -11.66
C THR A 124 3.56 8.82 -10.69
N MET A 125 2.35 8.26 -10.73
CA MET A 125 1.35 8.43 -9.68
C MET A 125 1.60 7.40 -8.59
N LEU A 126 1.93 7.84 -7.38
CA LEU A 126 2.11 7.00 -6.21
C LEU A 126 0.89 7.12 -5.29
N VAL A 127 0.24 6.01 -5.01
CA VAL A 127 -0.88 5.93 -4.06
C VAL A 127 -0.45 5.09 -2.87
N PHE A 128 -0.49 5.66 -1.68
CA PHE A 128 -0.33 4.95 -0.42
C PHE A 128 -1.68 4.85 0.28
N ILE A 129 -2.05 3.66 0.68
CA ILE A 129 -3.31 3.40 1.40
C ILE A 129 -3.12 2.24 2.38
N SER A 130 -3.78 2.32 3.55
CA SER A 130 -3.95 1.17 4.43
C SER A 130 -5.15 0.34 3.99
N ASP A 131 -5.08 -0.97 4.19
CA ASP A 131 -6.16 -1.91 3.81
C ASP A 131 -7.38 -1.84 4.73
N ASN A 132 -7.16 -1.55 6.03
CA ASN A 132 -8.20 -1.42 7.06
C ASN A 132 -7.70 -0.62 8.26
N GLY A 133 -8.61 -0.29 9.16
CA GLY A 133 -8.27 0.33 10.43
C GLY A 133 -7.46 -0.59 11.35
N ALA A 134 -6.81 -0.01 12.36
CA ALA A 134 -6.06 -0.76 13.35
C ALA A 134 -6.94 -1.79 14.08
N PRO A 135 -6.39 -2.95 14.48
CA PRO A 135 -7.14 -3.97 15.19
C PRO A 135 -7.56 -3.50 16.58
N GLY A 136 -8.70 -4.02 17.05
CA GLY A 136 -9.19 -3.85 18.42
C GLY A 136 -8.55 -4.84 19.41
N GLY A 137 -8.92 -4.70 20.69
CA GLY A 137 -8.62 -5.71 21.71
C GLY A 137 -7.28 -5.53 22.43
N ALA A 138 -6.58 -6.64 22.68
CA ALA A 138 -5.44 -6.74 23.60
C ALA A 138 -4.21 -5.86 23.27
N ALA A 139 -4.17 -5.25 22.11
CA ALA A 139 -3.14 -4.29 21.71
C ALA A 139 -3.41 -2.87 22.24
N ALA A 140 -3.92 -2.73 23.46
CA ALA A 140 -4.28 -1.44 24.07
C ALA A 140 -3.14 -0.41 24.12
N VAL A 141 -1.90 -0.87 24.03
CA VAL A 141 -0.69 -0.02 23.99
C VAL A 141 -0.35 0.48 22.60
N LEU A 142 -0.96 -0.08 21.56
CA LEU A 142 -0.74 0.35 20.19
C LEU A 142 -1.61 1.56 19.84
N PRO A 143 -1.19 2.40 18.88
CA PRO A 143 -2.02 3.45 18.33
C PRO A 143 -3.39 2.91 17.91
N LYS A 144 -4.42 3.68 18.19
CA LYS A 144 -5.82 3.37 17.84
C LYS A 144 -6.22 4.24 16.66
N ASN A 145 -7.44 4.00 16.16
CA ASN A 145 -8.01 4.75 15.04
C ASN A 145 -8.57 6.14 15.43
N GLY A 146 -8.12 6.69 16.57
CA GLY A 146 -8.60 7.98 17.04
C GLY A 146 -8.43 9.11 16.01
N PRO A 147 -9.39 10.05 15.90
CA PRO A 147 -10.55 10.21 16.79
C PRO A 147 -11.76 9.29 16.47
N PHE A 148 -11.62 8.36 15.53
CA PHE A 148 -12.72 7.53 15.03
C PHE A 148 -13.02 6.35 15.96
N SER A 149 -14.29 6.04 16.13
CA SER A 149 -14.77 4.87 16.85
C SER A 149 -14.64 3.60 16.00
N GLY A 150 -14.40 2.46 16.67
CA GLY A 150 -14.32 1.16 16.02
C GLY A 150 -12.90 0.76 15.62
N PHE A 151 -12.79 -0.43 15.01
CA PHE A 151 -11.53 -1.08 14.66
C PHE A 151 -11.73 -2.07 13.50
N LYS A 152 -10.64 -2.64 12.99
CA LYS A 152 -10.64 -3.66 11.93
C LYS A 152 -11.77 -4.68 12.11
N GLY A 153 -12.56 -4.89 11.05
CA GLY A 153 -13.70 -5.81 11.02
C GLY A 153 -15.02 -5.19 11.48
N GLN A 154 -15.05 -3.88 11.79
CA GLN A 154 -16.27 -3.14 12.09
C GLN A 154 -16.54 -2.07 11.04
N ALA A 155 -17.80 -1.83 10.73
CA ALA A 155 -18.26 -0.81 9.78
C ALA A 155 -18.32 0.62 10.39
N TYR A 156 -17.68 0.86 11.53
CA TYR A 156 -17.46 2.19 12.07
C TYR A 156 -16.25 2.85 11.41
N GLU A 157 -16.17 4.17 11.43
CA GLU A 157 -15.09 4.92 10.78
C GLU A 157 -13.68 4.43 11.19
N GLY A 158 -13.48 4.04 12.45
CA GLY A 158 -12.19 3.48 12.89
C GLY A 158 -11.82 2.12 12.25
N GLY A 159 -12.78 1.42 11.63
CA GLY A 159 -12.51 0.20 10.90
C GLY A 159 -12.29 0.40 9.40
N ILE A 160 -12.91 1.45 8.82
CA ILE A 160 -13.00 1.64 7.37
C ILE A 160 -12.35 2.93 6.87
N ARG A 161 -12.23 3.97 7.70
CA ARG A 161 -11.57 5.23 7.34
C ARG A 161 -10.08 5.14 7.63
N VAL A 162 -9.30 5.00 6.57
CA VAL A 162 -7.87 4.68 6.62
C VAL A 162 -7.01 5.83 6.06
N PRO A 163 -5.74 5.93 6.45
CA PRO A 163 -4.81 6.84 5.81
C PRO A 163 -4.67 6.55 4.32
N MET A 164 -4.78 7.60 3.50
CA MET A 164 -4.54 7.56 2.07
C MET A 164 -3.79 8.82 1.63
N PHE A 165 -2.75 8.65 0.83
CA PHE A 165 -1.95 9.72 0.25
C PHE A 165 -1.76 9.46 -1.23
N ILE A 166 -1.84 10.52 -2.03
CA ILE A 166 -1.52 10.46 -3.45
C ILE A 166 -0.45 11.50 -3.75
N TRP A 167 0.61 11.06 -4.40
CA TRP A 167 1.65 11.92 -4.92
C TRP A 167 1.75 11.75 -6.45
N TYR A 168 1.88 12.85 -7.18
CA TYR A 168 1.98 12.81 -8.64
C TYR A 168 2.73 14.04 -9.17
N GLY A 169 3.96 14.23 -8.73
CA GLY A 169 4.80 15.34 -9.14
C GLY A 169 4.07 16.68 -9.09
N ASP A 170 4.29 17.51 -10.08
CA ASP A 170 3.62 18.81 -10.24
C ASP A 170 2.24 18.72 -10.90
N LYS A 171 1.77 17.51 -11.26
CA LYS A 171 0.47 17.30 -11.89
C LYS A 171 -0.71 17.48 -10.92
N ILE A 172 -0.46 17.36 -9.62
CA ILE A 172 -1.46 17.63 -8.58
C ILE A 172 -0.92 18.63 -7.55
N LYS A 173 -1.84 19.35 -6.91
CA LYS A 173 -1.48 20.36 -5.91
C LYS A 173 -0.86 19.72 -4.68
N GLN A 174 0.39 20.06 -4.39
CA GLN A 174 1.08 19.58 -3.18
C GLN A 174 0.45 20.17 -1.90
N GLY A 175 0.46 19.36 -0.83
CA GLY A 175 -0.07 19.76 0.49
C GLY A 175 -1.60 19.96 0.52
N TYR A 176 -2.31 19.55 -0.52
CA TYR A 176 -3.78 19.61 -0.54
C TYR A 176 -4.38 18.52 0.34
N VAL A 177 -5.33 18.91 1.18
CA VAL A 177 -6.14 17.97 1.98
C VAL A 177 -7.53 17.89 1.36
N CYS A 178 -7.86 16.71 0.84
CA CYS A 178 -9.18 16.40 0.32
C CYS A 178 -10.07 15.84 1.44
N ASN A 179 -11.23 16.43 1.65
CA ASN A 179 -12.21 15.97 2.65
C ASN A 179 -13.37 15.19 2.01
N GLU A 180 -13.32 14.97 0.71
CA GLU A 180 -14.36 14.18 0.03
C GLU A 180 -14.25 12.70 0.38
N MET A 181 -15.39 12.05 0.43
CA MET A 181 -15.48 10.61 0.67
C MET A 181 -15.02 9.86 -0.58
N VAL A 182 -13.93 9.09 -0.44
CA VAL A 182 -13.34 8.26 -1.49
C VAL A 182 -13.11 6.83 -0.99
N SER A 183 -12.92 5.91 -1.90
CA SER A 183 -12.73 4.49 -1.59
C SER A 183 -11.52 3.91 -2.32
N ALA A 184 -10.96 2.82 -1.81
CA ALA A 184 -9.94 2.04 -2.51
C ALA A 184 -10.41 1.56 -3.89
N MET A 185 -11.71 1.40 -4.10
CA MET A 185 -12.31 1.06 -5.39
C MET A 185 -12.07 2.13 -6.47
N ASP A 186 -11.83 3.37 -6.07
CA ASP A 186 -11.62 4.51 -6.95
C ASP A 186 -10.23 4.53 -7.59
N ILE A 187 -9.27 3.80 -7.00
CA ILE A 187 -7.88 3.74 -7.48
C ILE A 187 -7.83 3.15 -8.88
N PHE A 188 -8.54 2.05 -9.13
CA PHE A 188 -8.56 1.38 -10.41
C PHE A 188 -9.06 2.30 -11.55
N PRO A 189 -10.27 2.89 -11.49
CA PRO A 189 -10.72 3.82 -12.52
C PRO A 189 -9.87 5.09 -12.63
N THR A 190 -9.22 5.53 -11.55
CA THR A 190 -8.30 6.67 -11.58
C THR A 190 -7.08 6.37 -12.45
N PHE A 191 -6.48 5.19 -12.30
CA PHE A 191 -5.34 4.78 -13.12
C PHE A 191 -5.71 4.60 -14.59
N PHE A 192 -6.91 4.07 -14.88
CA PHE A 192 -7.41 3.95 -16.25
C PHE A 192 -7.64 5.32 -16.91
N ASP A 193 -8.21 6.26 -16.16
CA ASP A 193 -8.46 7.62 -16.62
C ASP A 193 -7.15 8.34 -16.94
N GLU A 194 -6.17 8.32 -16.02
CA GLU A 194 -4.86 8.92 -16.24
C GLU A 194 -4.08 8.27 -17.39
N ALA A 195 -4.21 6.97 -17.58
CA ALA A 195 -3.58 6.26 -18.69
C ALA A 195 -4.32 6.46 -20.04
N GLY A 196 -5.46 7.15 -20.06
CA GLY A 196 -6.29 7.32 -21.25
C GLY A 196 -6.91 6.00 -21.74
N ILE A 197 -7.10 5.02 -20.86
CA ILE A 197 -7.63 3.70 -21.16
C ILE A 197 -9.10 3.63 -20.77
N SER A 198 -9.94 3.17 -21.66
CA SER A 198 -11.37 2.96 -21.35
C SER A 198 -11.57 1.80 -20.38
N LEU A 199 -12.44 1.99 -19.39
CA LEU A 199 -12.84 0.91 -18.49
C LEU A 199 -13.50 -0.26 -19.24
N PRO A 200 -13.32 -1.50 -18.79
CA PRO A 200 -13.89 -2.67 -19.42
C PRO A 200 -15.43 -2.63 -19.38
N LYS A 201 -16.07 -2.73 -20.55
CA LYS A 201 -17.54 -2.65 -20.66
C LYS A 201 -18.28 -3.87 -20.11
N GLN A 202 -17.59 -5.00 -19.99
CA GLN A 202 -18.19 -6.27 -19.53
C GLN A 202 -18.20 -6.44 -18.01
N GLN A 203 -17.57 -5.53 -17.28
CA GLN A 203 -17.50 -5.58 -15.81
C GLN A 203 -18.06 -4.30 -15.22
N ALA A 204 -18.95 -4.43 -14.25
CA ALA A 204 -19.35 -3.29 -13.45
C ALA A 204 -18.16 -2.81 -12.62
N VAL A 205 -17.86 -1.53 -12.69
CA VAL A 205 -16.83 -0.87 -11.87
C VAL A 205 -17.56 0.11 -10.95
N ASP A 206 -17.59 -0.20 -9.66
CA ASP A 206 -18.29 0.62 -8.65
C ASP A 206 -17.51 1.89 -8.29
N GLY A 207 -16.17 1.84 -8.42
CA GLY A 207 -15.30 2.99 -8.19
C GLY A 207 -15.43 4.06 -9.28
N LYS A 208 -14.99 5.26 -8.96
CA LYS A 208 -15.00 6.43 -9.84
C LYS A 208 -13.61 7.07 -9.90
N SER A 209 -13.24 7.67 -11.04
CA SER A 209 -11.97 8.38 -11.16
C SER A 209 -11.88 9.55 -10.18
N LEU A 210 -10.74 9.62 -9.48
CA LEU A 210 -10.39 10.73 -8.59
C LEU A 210 -9.70 11.88 -9.35
N MET A 211 -9.39 11.74 -10.64
CA MET A 211 -8.65 12.74 -11.41
C MET A 211 -9.29 14.13 -11.34
N PRO A 212 -10.62 14.31 -11.40
CA PRO A 212 -11.25 15.63 -11.25
C PRO A 212 -10.98 16.30 -9.89
N LEU A 213 -10.88 15.52 -8.81
CA LEU A 213 -10.51 16.03 -7.49
C LEU A 213 -9.01 16.36 -7.43
N LEU A 214 -8.16 15.47 -7.95
CA LEU A 214 -6.70 15.60 -7.93
C LEU A 214 -6.23 16.84 -8.71
N HIS A 215 -6.86 17.12 -9.84
CA HIS A 215 -6.59 18.33 -10.63
C HIS A 215 -7.32 19.59 -10.13
N GLY A 216 -8.17 19.46 -9.12
CA GLY A 216 -8.96 20.60 -8.62
C GLY A 216 -10.01 21.14 -9.61
N THR A 217 -10.37 20.34 -10.61
CA THR A 217 -11.41 20.72 -11.61
C THR A 217 -12.82 20.43 -11.11
N SER A 218 -12.96 19.72 -10.02
CA SER A 218 -14.22 19.45 -9.34
C SER A 218 -14.02 19.49 -7.82
N THR A 219 -15.02 20.00 -7.12
CA THR A 219 -15.17 19.92 -5.67
C THR A 219 -16.41 19.12 -5.29
N LYS A 220 -17.04 18.44 -6.25
CA LYS A 220 -18.22 17.62 -6.01
C LYS A 220 -17.80 16.28 -5.39
N ALA A 221 -18.60 15.81 -4.45
CA ALA A 221 -18.47 14.48 -3.88
C ALA A 221 -18.38 13.42 -4.99
N VAL A 222 -17.42 12.52 -4.87
CA VAL A 222 -17.25 11.38 -5.79
C VAL A 222 -18.39 10.39 -5.60
N HIS A 223 -18.74 10.14 -4.34
CA HIS A 223 -19.81 9.25 -3.94
C HIS A 223 -20.85 9.99 -3.10
N GLU A 224 -22.12 9.73 -3.34
CA GLU A 224 -23.20 10.19 -2.50
C GLU A 224 -23.25 9.38 -1.19
N TYR A 225 -22.97 8.08 -1.29
CA TYR A 225 -22.82 7.13 -0.17
C TYR A 225 -21.88 6.00 -0.56
N LEU A 226 -21.32 5.34 0.45
CA LEU A 226 -20.59 4.08 0.33
C LEU A 226 -21.26 3.04 1.25
N VAL A 227 -21.21 1.77 0.87
CA VAL A 227 -21.83 0.66 1.59
C VAL A 227 -20.76 -0.39 1.94
N TRP A 228 -20.77 -0.84 3.21
CA TRP A 228 -19.91 -1.90 3.75
C TRP A 228 -20.73 -3.04 4.32
#